data_b0cfbca91f34d40f422b2a95821f35fe
#
_entry.id   b0cfbca91f34d40f422b2a95821f35fe
#
_cell.length_a   1.000
_cell.length_b   1.000
_cell.length_c   1.000
_cell.angle_alpha   90.00
_cell.angle_beta   90.00
_cell.angle_gamma   90.00
#
_symmetry.space_group_name_H-M   'P 1'
#
loop_
_entity.id
_entity.type
_entity.pdbx_description
1 polymer ?
#
loop_
_entity_poly.entity_id
_entity_poly.type
_entity_poly.pdbx_seq_one_letter_code
_entity_poly.pdbx_strand_id
1 'polypeptide(L)'
;GDPRRRIRLMASLRELVQTLLPGATPLVDAREEAMARSVTWVRLLRDRLPAFDGMEPGDLAIVPIATLRSVATDKAARTELVDYLAGHDAVGIIALPGGEASTAASDEAALNDLAAAARATRLPCLRLDGVEAATLERTLIGAVVNRRAELERQAVTLERQVAALALDGQGLDALIGALAAFIGRGVALEARGGASLAVVAPAGLPTSAAAASAVSRYLSKSRGVGQRIPLPSVPGAPEGERQGADARGRSRDADAEESPLGDDGDDRPGSIVILGDEPLGERERIACDRVAPLIAPMLDAARCARFQQRDHRG
;
A
#
# COMPACT_ATOMS: atom_id res chain seq x y z
N GLY A 1 -8.30 -23.21 20.51
CA GLY A 1 -7.56 -22.14 19.87
C GLY A 1 -8.51 -21.38 18.96
N ASP A 2 -8.72 -20.09 19.24
CA ASP A 2 -9.63 -19.20 18.50
C ASP A 2 -9.09 -18.97 17.08
N PRO A 3 -9.78 -19.40 16.00
CA PRO A 3 -9.37 -19.17 14.63
C PRO A 3 -9.44 -17.70 14.21
N ARG A 4 -9.90 -16.79 15.08
CA ARG A 4 -10.01 -15.35 14.83
C ARG A 4 -8.75 -14.54 15.13
N ARG A 5 -7.70 -15.15 15.66
CA ARG A 5 -6.35 -14.58 15.67
C ARG A 5 -5.68 -14.72 14.31
N ARG A 6 -6.37 -14.38 13.24
CA ARG A 6 -5.74 -14.17 11.94
C ARG A 6 -4.88 -12.91 12.03
N ILE A 7 -3.65 -13.15 12.23
CA ILE A 7 -2.46 -12.38 12.04
C ILE A 7 -2.74 -11.21 11.08
N ARG A 8 -2.94 -10.01 11.61
CA ARG A 8 -2.74 -8.77 10.85
C ARG A 8 -1.26 -8.72 10.49
N LEU A 9 -0.94 -9.12 9.28
CA LEU A 9 0.42 -9.31 8.77
C LEU A 9 1.06 -8.00 8.29
N MET A 10 0.80 -6.89 8.95
CA MET A 10 1.49 -5.63 8.65
C MET A 10 2.26 -5.19 9.89
N ALA A 11 3.59 -4.97 9.75
CA ALA A 11 4.33 -4.27 10.79
C ALA A 11 3.92 -2.80 10.74
N SER A 12 2.75 -2.49 11.29
CA SER A 12 2.42 -1.12 11.59
C SER A 12 3.41 -0.60 12.64
N LEU A 13 3.60 0.70 12.66
CA LEU A 13 4.41 1.33 13.70
C LEU A 13 3.93 0.86 15.10
N ARG A 14 2.62 0.74 15.29
CA ARG A 14 2.02 0.22 16.52
C ARG A 14 2.50 -1.18 16.88
N GLU A 15 2.45 -2.12 15.93
CA GLU A 15 2.89 -3.50 16.19
C GLU A 15 4.38 -3.58 16.51
N LEU A 16 5.22 -2.80 15.79
CA LEU A 16 6.64 -2.73 16.10
C LEU A 16 6.88 -2.20 17.53
N VAL A 17 6.15 -1.15 17.91
CA VAL A 17 6.24 -0.58 19.26
C VAL A 17 5.81 -1.61 20.31
N GLN A 18 4.68 -2.27 20.12
CA GLN A 18 4.15 -3.23 21.09
C GLN A 18 5.00 -4.50 21.22
N THR A 19 5.63 -4.95 20.12
CA THR A 19 6.35 -6.24 20.12
C THR A 19 7.85 -6.09 20.34
N LEU A 20 8.47 -5.05 19.84
CA LEU A 20 9.93 -4.88 19.83
C LEU A 20 10.42 -3.73 20.70
N LEU A 21 9.55 -2.78 21.03
CA LEU A 21 9.90 -1.56 21.76
C LEU A 21 9.02 -1.36 23.02
N PRO A 22 8.96 -2.34 23.94
CA PRO A 22 8.03 -2.29 25.06
C PRO A 22 8.29 -1.12 26.04
N GLY A 23 9.48 -0.50 25.97
CA GLY A 23 9.86 0.66 26.77
C GLY A 23 9.67 2.00 26.06
N ALA A 24 9.17 2.01 24.82
CA ALA A 24 8.96 3.24 24.08
C ALA A 24 7.79 4.06 24.68
N THR A 25 8.04 5.34 24.93
CA THR A 25 7.04 6.28 25.44
C THR A 25 6.73 7.35 24.38
N PRO A 26 5.46 7.73 24.18
CA PRO A 26 5.13 8.76 23.21
C PRO A 26 5.62 10.14 23.70
N LEU A 27 6.37 10.86 22.88
CA LEU A 27 6.69 12.28 23.04
C LEU A 27 5.59 13.18 22.46
N VAL A 28 4.86 12.62 21.49
CA VAL A 28 3.73 13.27 20.83
C VAL A 28 2.59 12.27 20.75
N ASP A 29 1.40 12.68 21.19
CA ASP A 29 0.20 11.85 21.02
C ASP A 29 -0.07 11.64 19.53
N ALA A 30 0.19 10.44 19.07
CA ALA A 30 -0.01 10.05 17.69
C ALA A 30 -1.46 9.60 17.47
N ARG A 31 -2.05 10.03 16.35
CA ARG A 31 -3.37 9.54 15.94
C ARG A 31 -3.31 8.05 15.64
N GLU A 32 -4.43 7.38 15.87
CA GLU A 32 -4.61 5.96 15.57
C GLU A 32 -4.18 5.59 14.15
N GLU A 33 -4.57 6.42 13.18
CA GLU A 33 -4.24 6.26 11.76
C GLU A 33 -2.74 6.33 11.48
N ALA A 34 -2.04 7.26 12.15
CA ALA A 34 -0.59 7.41 12.01
C ALA A 34 0.17 6.20 12.58
N MET A 35 -0.29 5.65 13.71
CA MET A 35 0.28 4.44 14.30
C MET A 35 -0.04 3.17 13.51
N ALA A 36 -1.09 3.18 12.69
CA ALA A 36 -1.48 2.06 11.83
C ALA A 36 -0.68 2.01 10.52
N ARG A 37 0.13 3.04 10.20
CA ARG A 37 0.96 3.08 8.98
C ARG A 37 2.02 1.98 9.00
N SER A 38 2.24 1.39 7.83
CA SER A 38 3.23 0.32 7.63
C SER A 38 4.63 0.88 7.61
N VAL A 39 5.55 0.22 8.31
CA VAL A 39 6.97 0.50 8.25
C VAL A 39 7.59 -0.33 7.12
N THR A 40 8.16 0.33 6.12
CA THR A 40 8.81 -0.29 4.94
C THR A 40 10.31 -0.49 5.15
N TRP A 41 10.95 0.46 5.81
CA TRP A 41 12.37 0.42 6.14
C TRP A 41 12.68 1.23 7.40
N VAL A 42 13.92 1.14 7.87
CA VAL A 42 14.42 1.86 9.05
C VAL A 42 15.67 2.64 8.67
N ARG A 43 15.72 3.91 9.05
CA ARG A 43 16.85 4.81 8.76
C ARG A 43 17.42 5.38 10.05
N LEU A 44 18.70 5.26 10.22
CA LEU A 44 19.43 5.85 11.34
C LEU A 44 19.99 7.22 10.96
N LEU A 45 19.74 8.23 11.81
CA LEU A 45 20.37 9.54 11.69
C LEU A 45 21.88 9.41 11.88
N ARG A 46 22.65 9.90 10.90
CA ARG A 46 24.11 9.85 10.89
C ARG A 46 24.70 11.23 11.16
N ASP A 47 25.90 11.28 11.67
CA ASP A 47 26.67 12.48 11.96
C ASP A 47 27.37 13.08 10.73
N ARG A 48 26.89 12.79 9.53
CA ARG A 48 27.39 13.25 8.24
C ARG A 48 26.28 13.71 7.32
N LEU A 49 26.58 14.49 6.29
CA LEU A 49 25.64 14.86 5.25
C LEU A 49 25.73 13.90 4.06
N PRO A 50 24.61 13.43 3.49
CA PRO A 50 23.24 13.64 4.00
C PRO A 50 23.01 12.93 5.34
N ALA A 51 22.24 13.55 6.23
CA ALA A 51 21.97 13.03 7.57
C ALA A 51 21.21 11.70 7.58
N PHE A 52 20.42 11.44 6.54
CA PHE A 52 19.81 10.16 6.22
C PHE A 52 20.21 9.71 4.82
N ASP A 53 20.52 8.44 4.66
CA ASP A 53 20.81 7.84 3.35
C ASP A 53 19.48 7.53 2.62
N GLY A 54 18.93 8.51 1.89
CA GLY A 54 17.78 8.35 1.02
C GLY A 54 16.46 7.96 1.75
N MET A 55 15.71 8.95 2.23
CA MET A 55 14.39 8.70 2.83
C MET A 55 13.37 8.35 1.76
N GLU A 56 12.55 7.32 2.03
CA GLU A 56 11.45 6.87 1.18
C GLU A 56 10.13 6.84 1.96
N PRO A 57 8.96 6.91 1.28
CA PRO A 57 7.67 6.79 1.93
C PRO A 57 7.55 5.48 2.73
N GLY A 58 7.15 5.60 3.98
CA GLY A 58 7.03 4.44 4.87
C GLY A 58 8.28 4.17 5.72
N ASP A 59 9.36 4.93 5.58
CA ASP A 59 10.55 4.79 6.41
C ASP A 59 10.31 5.25 7.86
N LEU A 60 10.94 4.56 8.81
CA LEU A 60 10.97 4.89 10.24
C LEU A 60 12.34 5.47 10.58
N ALA A 61 12.38 6.68 11.11
CA ALA A 61 13.63 7.34 11.49
C ALA A 61 14.05 7.00 12.92
N ILE A 62 15.29 6.56 13.12
CA ILE A 62 15.95 6.46 14.43
C ILE A 62 16.83 7.69 14.60
N VAL A 63 16.61 8.45 15.66
CA VAL A 63 17.27 9.72 15.95
C VAL A 63 17.99 9.66 17.31
N PRO A 64 19.27 9.28 17.33
CA PRO A 64 20.08 9.45 18.54
C PRO A 64 20.23 10.93 18.86
N ILE A 65 19.90 11.35 20.08
CA ILE A 65 19.89 12.77 20.45
C ILE A 65 21.29 13.37 20.46
N ALA A 66 22.30 12.60 20.79
CA ALA A 66 23.70 13.03 20.67
C ALA A 66 24.05 13.40 19.22
N THR A 67 23.67 12.55 18.25
CA THR A 67 23.86 12.82 16.81
C THR A 67 23.01 14.02 16.35
N LEU A 68 21.75 14.09 16.79
CA LEU A 68 20.88 15.22 16.47
C LEU A 68 21.50 16.57 16.87
N ARG A 69 22.09 16.62 18.05
CA ARG A 69 22.76 17.83 18.55
C ARG A 69 23.99 18.23 17.74
N SER A 70 24.67 17.28 17.13
CA SER A 70 25.84 17.57 16.28
C SER A 70 25.46 18.04 14.87
N VAL A 71 24.40 17.46 14.27
CA VAL A 71 23.98 17.79 12.89
C VAL A 71 22.94 18.89 12.81
N ALA A 72 22.11 19.05 13.86
CA ALA A 72 21.09 20.10 13.99
C ALA A 72 21.28 20.85 15.29
N THR A 73 22.20 21.81 15.27
CA THR A 73 22.73 22.48 16.48
C THR A 73 21.72 23.38 17.17
N ASP A 74 20.73 23.90 16.43
CA ASP A 74 19.71 24.82 16.94
C ASP A 74 18.29 24.29 16.66
N LYS A 75 17.32 25.00 17.18
CA LYS A 75 15.89 24.65 17.05
C LYS A 75 15.43 24.71 15.59
N ALA A 76 15.91 25.67 14.81
CA ALA A 76 15.51 25.82 13.41
C ALA A 76 15.96 24.60 12.59
N ALA A 77 17.23 24.20 12.73
CA ALA A 77 17.77 23.02 12.06
C ALA A 77 17.06 21.72 12.45
N ARG A 78 16.63 21.59 13.73
CA ARG A 78 15.82 20.45 14.17
C ARG A 78 14.42 20.45 13.56
N THR A 79 13.82 21.61 13.39
CA THR A 79 12.52 21.74 12.72
C THR A 79 12.66 21.38 11.24
N GLU A 80 13.67 21.88 10.54
CA GLU A 80 13.94 21.52 9.13
C GLU A 80 14.15 20.02 8.94
N LEU A 81 14.84 19.35 9.89
CA LEU A 81 15.01 17.90 9.85
C LEU A 81 13.68 17.17 9.95
N VAL A 82 12.78 17.60 10.83
CA VAL A 82 11.45 16.98 10.98
C VAL A 82 10.57 17.29 9.77
N ASP A 83 10.63 18.49 9.22
CA ASP A 83 9.92 18.87 7.99
C ASP A 83 10.41 18.03 6.80
N TYR A 84 11.72 17.78 6.71
CA TYR A 84 12.28 16.85 5.73
C TYR A 84 11.72 15.44 5.86
N LEU A 85 11.67 14.89 7.08
CA LEU A 85 11.09 13.56 7.32
C LEU A 85 9.60 13.51 6.96
N ALA A 86 8.83 14.51 7.34
CA ALA A 86 7.42 14.60 7.02
C ALA A 86 7.18 14.77 5.52
N GLY A 87 8.00 15.57 4.84
CA GLY A 87 7.95 15.78 3.38
C GLY A 87 8.27 14.53 2.57
N HIS A 88 9.02 13.58 3.13
CA HIS A 88 9.31 12.26 2.55
C HIS A 88 8.35 11.17 3.04
N ASP A 89 7.25 11.55 3.67
CA ASP A 89 6.21 10.63 4.15
C ASP A 89 6.72 9.54 5.12
N ALA A 90 7.69 9.90 5.98
CA ALA A 90 8.17 9.02 7.05
C ALA A 90 7.01 8.58 7.95
N VAL A 91 7.10 7.38 8.52
CA VAL A 91 6.06 6.82 9.38
C VAL A 91 6.13 7.39 10.80
N GLY A 92 7.34 7.70 11.26
CA GLY A 92 7.56 8.23 12.61
C GLY A 92 9.04 8.38 12.95
N ILE A 93 9.28 8.83 14.17
CA ILE A 93 10.60 9.04 14.75
C ILE A 93 10.71 8.23 16.04
N ILE A 94 11.83 7.53 16.22
CA ILE A 94 12.26 6.96 17.50
C ILE A 94 13.45 7.78 17.98
N ALA A 95 13.27 8.58 19.02
CA ALA A 95 14.30 9.39 19.65
C ALA A 95 15.02 8.59 20.72
N LEU A 96 16.36 8.55 20.68
CA LEU A 96 17.21 7.84 21.62
C LEU A 96 18.04 8.85 22.42
N PRO A 97 17.65 9.17 23.67
CA PRO A 97 18.47 10.01 24.55
C PRO A 97 19.82 9.35 24.88
N GLY A 98 20.82 10.19 25.08
CA GLY A 98 22.09 9.73 25.64
C GLY A 98 21.94 9.32 27.11
N GLY A 99 22.69 8.31 27.54
CA GLY A 99 22.67 7.84 28.95
C GLY A 99 23.55 8.65 29.91
N GLU A 100 24.24 9.69 29.44
CA GLU A 100 25.20 10.43 30.25
C GLU A 100 24.53 11.56 31.04
N ALA A 101 24.70 11.55 32.36
CA ALA A 101 24.14 12.59 33.25
C ALA A 101 24.65 14.00 32.90
N SER A 102 25.85 14.13 32.35
CA SER A 102 26.47 15.41 31.95
C SER A 102 25.76 16.09 30.77
N THR A 103 25.06 15.35 29.93
CA THR A 103 24.34 15.87 28.76
C THR A 103 22.81 15.88 28.94
N ALA A 104 22.30 15.37 30.03
CA ALA A 104 20.86 15.15 30.24
C ALA A 104 20.00 16.41 29.98
N ALA A 105 20.43 17.59 30.48
CA ALA A 105 19.67 18.82 30.29
C ALA A 105 19.63 19.28 28.82
N SER A 106 20.75 19.12 28.09
CA SER A 106 20.83 19.48 26.66
C SER A 106 20.11 18.45 25.77
N ASP A 107 20.10 17.18 26.19
CA ASP A 107 19.33 16.14 25.51
C ASP A 107 17.82 16.37 25.68
N GLU A 108 17.39 16.74 26.87
CA GLU A 108 15.98 17.07 27.13
C GLU A 108 15.51 18.30 26.33
N ALA A 109 16.34 19.35 26.22
CA ALA A 109 16.05 20.48 25.35
C ALA A 109 15.91 20.08 23.88
N ALA A 110 16.82 19.25 23.38
CA ALA A 110 16.77 18.75 22.00
C ALA A 110 15.54 17.84 21.74
N LEU A 111 15.17 17.00 22.71
CA LEU A 111 13.95 16.19 22.68
C LEU A 111 12.69 17.04 22.63
N ASN A 112 12.63 18.11 23.43
CA ASN A 112 11.49 19.02 23.45
C ASN A 112 11.33 19.77 22.12
N ASP A 113 12.42 20.21 21.50
CA ASP A 113 12.39 20.83 20.17
C ASP A 113 11.93 19.83 19.10
N LEU A 114 12.46 18.60 19.13
CA LEU A 114 12.07 17.52 18.23
C LEU A 114 10.57 17.20 18.36
N ALA A 115 10.09 17.07 19.60
CA ALA A 115 8.69 16.81 19.90
C ALA A 115 7.77 17.96 19.44
N ALA A 116 8.20 19.21 19.61
CA ALA A 116 7.45 20.38 19.14
C ALA A 116 7.31 20.38 17.61
N ALA A 117 8.39 20.12 16.87
CA ALA A 117 8.39 20.02 15.42
C ALA A 117 7.55 18.82 14.92
N ALA A 118 7.70 17.66 15.56
CA ALA A 118 6.92 16.44 15.23
C ALA A 118 5.41 16.66 15.48
N ARG A 119 5.03 17.41 16.50
CA ARG A 119 3.62 17.78 16.77
C ARG A 119 3.07 18.69 15.66
N ALA A 120 3.86 19.65 15.19
CA ALA A 120 3.45 20.57 14.12
C ALA A 120 3.20 19.81 12.79
N THR A 121 4.02 18.83 12.46
CA THR A 121 3.89 18.00 11.26
C THR A 121 2.98 16.78 11.45
N ARG A 122 2.49 16.53 12.68
CA ARG A 122 1.69 15.36 13.07
C ARG A 122 2.43 14.02 12.86
N LEU A 123 3.74 14.04 12.90
CA LEU A 123 4.59 12.87 12.79
C LEU A 123 4.68 12.15 14.15
N PRO A 124 4.39 10.85 14.25
CA PRO A 124 4.60 10.09 15.49
C PRO A 124 6.03 10.23 15.97
N CYS A 125 6.22 10.57 17.23
CA CYS A 125 7.53 10.69 17.85
C CYS A 125 7.53 9.94 19.19
N LEU A 126 8.42 8.97 19.30
CA LEU A 126 8.54 8.08 20.45
C LEU A 126 9.93 8.24 21.06
N ARG A 127 10.01 8.18 22.39
CA ARG A 127 11.27 8.13 23.15
C ARG A 127 11.54 6.67 23.55
N LEU A 128 12.76 6.24 23.39
CA LEU A 128 13.24 4.95 23.85
C LEU A 128 14.58 5.12 24.57
N ASP A 129 14.61 4.81 25.86
CA ASP A 129 15.82 4.95 26.69
C ASP A 129 16.61 3.65 26.75
N GLY A 130 17.92 3.75 26.97
CA GLY A 130 18.78 2.62 27.32
C GLY A 130 19.08 1.64 26.20
N VAL A 131 18.82 2.02 24.93
CA VAL A 131 19.08 1.17 23.76
C VAL A 131 20.13 1.83 22.86
N GLU A 132 21.09 1.01 22.43
CA GLU A 132 22.12 1.42 21.48
C GLU A 132 21.53 1.49 20.06
N ALA A 133 21.79 2.61 19.36
CA ALA A 133 21.16 2.94 18.08
C ALA A 133 21.43 1.88 16.98
N ALA A 134 22.66 1.40 16.86
CA ALA A 134 23.02 0.42 15.82
C ALA A 134 22.40 -0.96 16.10
N THR A 135 22.22 -1.32 17.38
CA THR A 135 21.55 -2.56 17.77
C THR A 135 20.04 -2.46 17.49
N LEU A 136 19.43 -1.32 17.78
CA LEU A 136 18.03 -1.08 17.47
C LEU A 136 17.79 -1.11 15.96
N GLU A 137 18.61 -0.41 15.18
CA GLU A 137 18.53 -0.41 13.71
C GLU A 137 18.55 -1.83 13.15
N ARG A 138 19.54 -2.66 13.55
CA ARG A 138 19.65 -4.05 13.10
C ARG A 138 18.44 -4.89 13.48
N THR A 139 17.92 -4.71 14.69
CA THR A 139 16.75 -5.45 15.20
C THR A 139 15.51 -5.12 14.38
N LEU A 140 15.27 -3.84 14.16
CA LEU A 140 14.09 -3.38 13.39
C LEU A 140 14.20 -3.74 11.92
N ILE A 141 15.37 -3.57 11.28
CA ILE A 141 15.60 -4.01 9.90
C ILE A 141 15.35 -5.51 9.78
N GLY A 142 15.92 -6.31 10.71
CA GLY A 142 15.70 -7.76 10.72
C GLY A 142 14.22 -8.14 10.80
N ALA A 143 13.44 -7.43 11.61
CA ALA A 143 12.00 -7.67 11.73
C ALA A 143 11.24 -7.30 10.44
N VAL A 144 11.56 -6.14 9.84
CA VAL A 144 10.93 -5.68 8.60
C VAL A 144 11.26 -6.62 7.44
N VAL A 145 12.53 -6.99 7.26
CA VAL A 145 13.00 -7.87 6.18
C VAL A 145 12.42 -9.28 6.31
N ASN A 146 12.47 -9.88 7.51
CA ASN A 146 11.93 -11.22 7.74
C ASN A 146 10.43 -11.26 7.46
N ARG A 147 9.71 -10.21 7.81
CA ARG A 147 8.29 -10.11 7.55
C ARG A 147 7.98 -10.01 6.07
N ARG A 148 8.68 -9.15 5.33
CA ARG A 148 8.52 -9.04 3.88
C ARG A 148 8.78 -10.37 3.18
N ALA A 149 9.85 -11.06 3.55
CA ALA A 149 10.17 -12.39 3.02
C ALA A 149 9.06 -13.42 3.31
N GLU A 150 8.40 -13.33 4.47
CA GLU A 150 7.25 -14.18 4.80
C GLU A 150 6.02 -13.85 3.95
N LEU A 151 5.70 -12.57 3.76
CA LEU A 151 4.62 -12.14 2.87
C LEU A 151 4.85 -12.61 1.42
N GLU A 152 6.07 -12.47 0.93
CA GLU A 152 6.43 -12.94 -0.41
C GLU A 152 6.31 -14.45 -0.55
N ARG A 153 6.74 -15.25 0.45
CA ARG A 153 6.56 -16.71 0.45
C ARG A 153 5.09 -17.11 0.42
N GLN A 154 4.25 -16.42 1.19
CA GLN A 154 2.81 -16.66 1.20
C GLN A 154 2.17 -16.28 -0.14
N ALA A 155 2.59 -15.18 -0.75
CA ALA A 155 2.10 -14.74 -2.05
C ALA A 155 2.51 -15.70 -3.18
N VAL A 156 3.72 -16.29 -3.14
CA VAL A 156 4.14 -17.38 -4.06
C VAL A 156 3.24 -18.62 -3.90
N THR A 157 2.84 -18.94 -2.69
CA THR A 157 1.90 -20.05 -2.45
C THR A 157 0.53 -19.76 -3.06
N LEU A 158 0.03 -18.54 -2.90
CA LEU A 158 -1.20 -18.08 -3.56
C LEU A 158 -1.08 -18.13 -5.09
N GLU A 159 0.03 -17.61 -5.65
CA GLU A 159 0.31 -17.62 -7.09
C GLU A 159 0.21 -19.05 -7.66
N ARG A 160 0.83 -20.03 -7.00
CA ARG A 160 0.76 -21.45 -7.40
C ARG A 160 -0.67 -21.99 -7.33
N GLN A 161 -1.42 -21.64 -6.29
CA GLN A 161 -2.82 -22.04 -6.14
C GLN A 161 -3.67 -21.45 -7.28
N VAL A 162 -3.52 -20.18 -7.59
CA VAL A 162 -4.26 -19.50 -8.68
C VAL A 162 -3.86 -20.06 -10.04
N ALA A 163 -2.57 -20.33 -10.26
CA ALA A 163 -2.09 -20.97 -11.49
C ALA A 163 -2.70 -22.37 -11.69
N ALA A 164 -2.78 -23.18 -10.63
CA ALA A 164 -3.42 -24.50 -10.69
C ALA A 164 -4.91 -24.37 -11.04
N LEU A 165 -5.65 -23.45 -10.39
CA LEU A 165 -7.06 -23.19 -10.70
C LEU A 165 -7.25 -22.75 -12.18
N ALA A 166 -6.34 -21.92 -12.70
CA ALA A 166 -6.37 -21.48 -14.09
C ALA A 166 -6.12 -22.65 -15.07
N LEU A 167 -5.15 -23.52 -14.78
CA LEU A 167 -4.84 -24.71 -15.59
C LEU A 167 -5.99 -25.73 -15.57
N ASP A 168 -6.69 -25.87 -14.44
CA ASP A 168 -7.87 -26.74 -14.29
C ASP A 168 -9.12 -26.15 -14.98
N GLY A 169 -9.00 -25.01 -15.66
CA GLY A 169 -10.11 -24.36 -16.36
C GLY A 169 -11.16 -23.76 -15.42
N GLN A 170 -10.81 -23.53 -14.17
CA GLN A 170 -11.71 -22.85 -13.23
C GLN A 170 -11.98 -21.42 -13.68
N GLY A 171 -13.22 -20.95 -13.48
CA GLY A 171 -13.64 -19.62 -13.90
C GLY A 171 -12.98 -18.49 -13.07
N LEU A 172 -13.14 -17.25 -13.55
CA LEU A 172 -12.60 -16.06 -12.88
C LEU A 172 -13.04 -15.93 -11.42
N ASP A 173 -14.26 -16.37 -11.07
CA ASP A 173 -14.76 -16.37 -9.69
C ASP A 173 -13.90 -17.22 -8.76
N ALA A 174 -13.40 -18.37 -9.22
CA ALA A 174 -12.55 -19.23 -8.42
C ALA A 174 -11.17 -18.57 -8.17
N LEU A 175 -10.60 -17.93 -9.19
CA LEU A 175 -9.31 -17.26 -9.08
C LEU A 175 -9.36 -16.07 -8.11
N ILE A 176 -10.34 -15.17 -8.28
CA ILE A 176 -10.50 -14.05 -7.36
C ILE A 176 -10.99 -14.49 -5.98
N GLY A 177 -11.67 -15.65 -5.89
CA GLY A 177 -12.04 -16.29 -4.63
C GLY A 177 -10.83 -16.71 -3.82
N ALA A 178 -9.81 -17.30 -4.45
CA ALA A 178 -8.54 -17.62 -3.81
C ALA A 178 -7.82 -16.36 -3.31
N LEU A 179 -7.80 -15.30 -4.12
CA LEU A 179 -7.24 -14.00 -3.74
C LEU A 179 -8.01 -13.38 -2.56
N ALA A 180 -9.33 -13.34 -2.62
CA ALA A 180 -10.20 -12.82 -1.56
C ALA A 180 -10.01 -13.58 -0.22
N ALA A 181 -9.91 -14.90 -0.29
CA ALA A 181 -9.64 -15.73 0.89
C ALA A 181 -8.27 -15.45 1.49
N PHE A 182 -7.26 -15.24 0.65
CA PHE A 182 -5.90 -14.92 1.08
C PHE A 182 -5.82 -13.57 1.78
N ILE A 183 -6.38 -12.51 1.20
CA ILE A 183 -6.32 -11.16 1.76
C ILE A 183 -7.37 -10.92 2.88
N GLY A 184 -8.41 -11.75 2.95
CA GLY A 184 -9.49 -11.63 3.94
C GLY A 184 -10.47 -10.48 3.65
N ARG A 185 -10.47 -9.92 2.45
CA ARG A 185 -11.35 -8.84 1.98
C ARG A 185 -12.11 -9.28 0.73
N GLY A 186 -13.21 -8.58 0.44
CA GLY A 186 -13.90 -8.78 -0.83
C GLY A 186 -13.06 -8.32 -2.02
N VAL A 187 -13.17 -9.03 -3.13
CA VAL A 187 -12.46 -8.72 -4.37
C VAL A 187 -13.44 -8.70 -5.53
N ALA A 188 -13.32 -7.71 -6.38
CA ALA A 188 -14.02 -7.66 -7.65
C ALA A 188 -13.02 -7.59 -8.81
N LEU A 189 -13.43 -8.13 -9.96
CA LEU A 189 -12.73 -7.97 -11.22
C LEU A 189 -13.54 -7.04 -12.11
N GLU A 190 -12.95 -5.96 -12.53
CA GLU A 190 -13.58 -4.91 -13.35
C GLU A 190 -12.94 -4.92 -14.74
N ALA A 191 -13.77 -4.98 -15.79
CA ALA A 191 -13.31 -4.84 -17.16
C ALA A 191 -12.94 -3.38 -17.47
N ARG A 192 -12.20 -3.16 -18.56
CA ARG A 192 -12.03 -1.83 -19.18
C ARG A 192 -13.42 -1.24 -19.47
N GLY A 193 -13.72 -0.12 -18.89
CA GLY A 193 -15.06 0.50 -19.00
C GLY A 193 -15.95 0.28 -17.77
N GLY A 194 -15.41 -0.31 -16.70
CA GLY A 194 -16.04 -0.30 -15.39
C GLY A 194 -17.10 -1.37 -15.16
N ALA A 195 -17.30 -2.30 -16.10
CA ALA A 195 -18.21 -3.42 -15.89
C ALA A 195 -17.60 -4.46 -14.94
N SER A 196 -18.30 -4.80 -13.86
CA SER A 196 -17.91 -5.88 -12.97
C SER A 196 -18.13 -7.24 -13.64
N LEU A 197 -17.08 -8.04 -13.72
CA LEU A 197 -17.08 -9.37 -14.36
C LEU A 197 -17.23 -10.52 -13.37
N ALA A 198 -16.63 -10.37 -12.21
CA ALA A 198 -16.69 -11.31 -11.12
C ALA A 198 -16.59 -10.55 -9.79
N VAL A 199 -17.27 -11.04 -8.76
CA VAL A 199 -17.28 -10.43 -7.42
C VAL A 199 -17.31 -11.52 -6.38
N VAL A 200 -16.33 -11.50 -5.48
CA VAL A 200 -16.30 -12.36 -4.30
C VAL A 200 -16.43 -11.49 -3.06
N ALA A 201 -17.48 -11.74 -2.28
CA ALA A 201 -17.69 -11.09 -1.00
C ALA A 201 -16.67 -11.54 0.06
N PRO A 202 -16.42 -10.74 1.11
CA PRO A 202 -15.63 -11.19 2.23
C PRO A 202 -16.19 -12.50 2.83
N ALA A 203 -15.30 -13.35 3.31
CA ALA A 203 -15.72 -14.64 3.90
C ALA A 203 -16.78 -14.43 5.00
N GLY A 204 -17.95 -15.06 4.82
CA GLY A 204 -19.07 -15.00 5.74
C GLY A 204 -20.24 -14.11 5.33
N LEU A 205 -20.13 -13.35 4.23
CA LEU A 205 -21.28 -12.64 3.66
C LEU A 205 -21.91 -13.47 2.52
N PRO A 206 -23.24 -13.62 2.48
CA PRO A 206 -23.90 -14.34 1.39
C PRO A 206 -23.70 -13.59 0.08
N THR A 207 -23.24 -14.29 -0.94
CA THR A 207 -23.11 -13.79 -2.32
C THR A 207 -24.52 -13.79 -2.96
N SER A 208 -25.36 -12.85 -2.58
CA SER A 208 -26.68 -12.69 -3.19
C SER A 208 -26.60 -11.72 -4.38
N ALA A 209 -27.54 -11.81 -5.32
CA ALA A 209 -27.68 -10.84 -6.42
C ALA A 209 -27.81 -9.40 -5.89
N ALA A 210 -28.36 -9.21 -4.69
CA ALA A 210 -28.43 -7.92 -4.01
C ALA A 210 -27.03 -7.43 -3.57
N ALA A 211 -26.14 -8.32 -3.11
CA ALA A 211 -24.76 -7.99 -2.76
C ALA A 211 -23.96 -7.60 -4.02
N ALA A 212 -24.12 -8.33 -5.12
CA ALA A 212 -23.48 -7.98 -6.41
C ALA A 212 -23.95 -6.62 -6.92
N SER A 213 -25.24 -6.30 -6.81
CA SER A 213 -25.79 -4.99 -7.17
C SER A 213 -25.31 -3.86 -6.24
N ALA A 214 -25.15 -4.16 -4.93
CA ALA A 214 -24.59 -3.19 -3.98
C ALA A 214 -23.12 -2.90 -4.27
N VAL A 215 -22.34 -3.94 -4.60
CA VAL A 215 -20.93 -3.84 -5.01
C VAL A 215 -20.81 -3.06 -6.32
N SER A 216 -21.63 -3.34 -7.31
CA SER A 216 -21.64 -2.61 -8.58
C SER A 216 -21.94 -1.12 -8.37
N ARG A 217 -22.89 -0.79 -7.50
CA ARG A 217 -23.17 0.60 -7.10
C ARG A 217 -22.01 1.24 -6.32
N TYR A 218 -21.34 0.50 -5.46
CA TYR A 218 -20.14 0.94 -4.74
C TYR A 218 -19.02 1.24 -5.73
N LEU A 219 -18.73 0.33 -6.65
CA LEU A 219 -17.69 0.49 -7.67
C LEU A 219 -17.96 1.68 -8.61
N SER A 220 -19.23 1.94 -8.96
CA SER A 220 -19.61 3.10 -9.79
C SER A 220 -19.45 4.45 -9.07
N LYS A 221 -19.62 4.47 -7.74
CA LYS A 221 -19.45 5.67 -6.91
C LYS A 221 -18.00 5.89 -6.47
N SER A 222 -17.29 4.81 -6.16
CA SER A 222 -15.91 4.86 -5.66
C SER A 222 -14.90 4.84 -6.81
N ARG A 223 -14.81 5.94 -7.54
CA ARG A 223 -13.64 6.18 -8.42
C ARG A 223 -12.36 6.50 -7.62
N GLY A 224 -12.31 6.07 -6.37
CA GLY A 224 -11.15 6.20 -5.49
C GLY A 224 -9.95 5.41 -6.03
N VAL A 225 -8.91 6.14 -6.38
CA VAL A 225 -7.68 5.66 -7.05
C VAL A 225 -6.92 4.60 -6.24
N GLY A 226 -7.16 4.49 -4.93
CA GLY A 226 -6.33 3.69 -4.01
C GLY A 226 -6.66 2.19 -3.91
N GLN A 227 -7.79 1.73 -4.43
CA GLN A 227 -8.27 0.36 -4.27
C GLN A 227 -8.32 -0.43 -5.59
N ARG A 228 -7.95 0.20 -6.71
CA ARG A 228 -7.88 -0.44 -8.03
C ARG A 228 -6.44 -0.75 -8.39
N ILE A 229 -6.17 -2.02 -8.70
CA ILE A 229 -4.88 -2.49 -9.15
C ILE A 229 -5.05 -2.87 -10.62
N PRO A 230 -4.42 -2.14 -11.56
CA PRO A 230 -4.56 -2.40 -12.97
C PRO A 230 -3.95 -3.76 -13.33
N LEU A 231 -4.61 -4.50 -14.21
CA LEU A 231 -4.07 -5.73 -14.78
C LEU A 231 -3.01 -5.39 -15.84
N PRO A 232 -1.94 -6.18 -15.94
CA PRO A 232 -0.94 -5.98 -16.97
C PRO A 232 -1.54 -6.24 -18.36
N SER A 233 -1.02 -5.55 -19.37
CA SER A 233 -1.33 -5.85 -20.78
C SER A 233 -0.83 -7.24 -21.15
N VAL A 234 -1.64 -8.00 -21.89
CA VAL A 234 -1.25 -9.33 -22.35
C VAL A 234 -0.45 -9.19 -23.65
N PRO A 235 0.84 -9.60 -23.68
CA PRO A 235 1.63 -9.56 -24.91
C PRO A 235 0.99 -10.45 -25.97
N GLY A 236 0.70 -9.89 -27.16
CA GLY A 236 0.16 -10.65 -28.27
C GLY A 236 -1.38 -10.68 -28.40
N ALA A 237 -2.11 -9.91 -27.63
CA ALA A 237 -3.52 -9.66 -27.90
C ALA A 237 -3.63 -9.00 -29.30
N PRO A 238 -4.48 -9.53 -30.22
CA PRO A 238 -4.55 -9.01 -31.58
C PRO A 238 -4.97 -7.53 -31.55
N GLU A 239 -4.19 -6.67 -32.19
CA GLU A 239 -4.48 -5.23 -32.37
C GLU A 239 -5.73 -4.94 -33.22
N GLY A 240 -6.63 -5.88 -33.29
CA GLY A 240 -7.71 -6.03 -34.23
C GLY A 240 -8.92 -5.17 -34.04
N GLU A 241 -8.85 -3.92 -33.56
CA GLU A 241 -10.03 -3.05 -33.59
C GLU A 241 -9.72 -1.54 -33.63
N ARG A 242 -8.48 -1.15 -34.00
CA ARG A 242 -8.16 0.29 -34.18
C ARG A 242 -8.69 0.91 -35.50
N GLN A 243 -9.33 0.16 -36.41
CA GLN A 243 -9.70 0.67 -37.74
C GLN A 243 -11.20 0.86 -37.99
N GLY A 244 -12.08 0.68 -37.02
CA GLY A 244 -13.54 0.73 -37.25
C GLY A 244 -14.25 2.03 -36.88
N ALA A 245 -13.63 2.94 -36.13
CA ALA A 245 -14.34 4.09 -35.56
C ALA A 245 -14.16 5.43 -36.32
N ASP A 246 -13.21 5.58 -37.23
CA ASP A 246 -12.87 6.86 -37.85
C ASP A 246 -13.58 7.15 -39.19
N ALA A 247 -14.54 6.36 -39.60
CA ALA A 247 -15.16 6.50 -40.94
C ALA A 247 -16.62 6.90 -40.97
N ARG A 248 -17.21 7.54 -39.96
CA ARG A 248 -18.53 8.18 -40.10
C ARG A 248 -18.69 9.40 -39.23
N GLY A 249 -18.67 10.57 -39.85
CA GLY A 249 -19.35 11.74 -39.32
C GLY A 249 -18.48 12.93 -38.93
N ARG A 250 -17.84 13.59 -39.92
CA ARG A 250 -17.59 15.02 -39.79
C ARG A 250 -18.90 15.74 -39.77
N SER A 251 -19.30 16.29 -38.65
CA SER A 251 -20.16 17.47 -38.62
C SER A 251 -19.60 18.42 -37.56
N ARG A 252 -19.36 19.63 -38.05
CA ARG A 252 -18.96 20.80 -37.29
C ARG A 252 -20.02 21.11 -36.24
N ASP A 253 -19.62 21.35 -35.02
CA ASP A 253 -20.00 22.60 -34.32
C ASP A 253 -19.02 22.81 -33.15
N ALA A 254 -18.63 24.07 -33.03
CA ALA A 254 -17.64 24.61 -32.12
C ALA A 254 -18.22 24.69 -30.70
N ASP A 255 -17.29 24.87 -29.75
CA ASP A 255 -17.48 25.24 -28.33
C ASP A 255 -17.77 24.08 -27.35
N ALA A 256 -16.71 23.40 -26.91
CA ALA A 256 -16.68 22.74 -25.62
C ALA A 256 -15.25 22.76 -25.08
N GLU A 257 -15.11 23.34 -23.90
CA GLU A 257 -13.91 23.54 -23.12
C GLU A 257 -13.03 22.29 -23.02
N GLU A 258 -11.74 22.47 -23.28
CA GLU A 258 -10.67 21.50 -23.11
C GLU A 258 -10.59 21.02 -21.64
N SER A 259 -11.00 19.80 -21.38
CA SER A 259 -10.59 19.06 -20.20
C SER A 259 -9.23 18.43 -20.47
N PRO A 260 -8.15 18.83 -19.77
CA PRO A 260 -6.81 18.27 -19.95
C PRO A 260 -6.65 16.99 -19.11
N LEU A 261 -7.33 15.93 -19.46
CA LEU A 261 -7.01 14.57 -19.02
C LEU A 261 -6.77 13.75 -20.27
N GLY A 262 -5.50 13.73 -20.68
CA GLY A 262 -5.02 12.89 -21.77
C GLY A 262 -5.50 11.47 -21.59
N ASP A 263 -6.33 11.01 -22.49
CA ASP A 263 -6.62 9.61 -22.75
C ASP A 263 -5.36 8.98 -23.39
N ASP A 264 -4.31 8.82 -22.58
CA ASP A 264 -3.19 7.95 -22.92
C ASP A 264 -3.78 6.56 -23.04
N GLY A 265 -3.90 6.06 -24.26
CA GLY A 265 -4.53 4.80 -24.63
C GLY A 265 -4.08 3.65 -23.73
N ASP A 266 -4.74 3.48 -22.59
CA ASP A 266 -4.46 2.46 -21.60
C ASP A 266 -4.92 1.11 -22.15
N ASP A 267 -3.97 0.36 -22.71
CA ASP A 267 -4.16 -0.96 -23.34
C ASP A 267 -4.43 -2.07 -22.31
N ARG A 268 -4.74 -1.71 -21.07
CA ARG A 268 -4.94 -2.65 -19.96
C ARG A 268 -6.29 -3.34 -20.05
N PRO A 269 -6.36 -4.66 -19.81
CA PRO A 269 -7.59 -5.44 -19.95
C PRO A 269 -8.65 -5.13 -18.88
N GLY A 270 -8.25 -4.60 -17.72
CA GLY A 270 -9.13 -4.31 -16.59
C GLY A 270 -8.38 -4.06 -15.29
N SER A 271 -9.08 -4.20 -14.16
CA SER A 271 -8.52 -3.97 -12.83
C SER A 271 -9.03 -4.97 -11.80
N ILE A 272 -8.16 -5.35 -10.85
CA ILE A 272 -8.57 -5.99 -9.60
C ILE A 272 -8.98 -4.87 -8.64
N VAL A 273 -10.15 -4.98 -8.04
CA VAL A 273 -10.67 -4.02 -7.06
C VAL A 273 -10.81 -4.69 -5.71
N ILE A 274 -10.13 -4.15 -4.71
CA ILE A 274 -10.27 -4.59 -3.32
C ILE A 274 -11.39 -3.78 -2.67
N LEU A 275 -12.39 -4.47 -2.13
CA LEU A 275 -13.56 -3.85 -1.53
C LEU A 275 -13.31 -3.41 -0.09
N GLY A 276 -13.87 -2.26 0.29
CA GLY A 276 -13.76 -1.65 1.61
C GLY A 276 -13.04 -0.31 1.59
N ASP A 277 -13.19 0.46 2.67
CA ASP A 277 -12.67 1.83 2.78
C ASP A 277 -11.22 1.89 3.30
N GLU A 278 -10.68 0.76 3.78
CA GLU A 278 -9.30 0.69 4.26
C GLU A 278 -8.32 0.75 3.08
N PRO A 279 -7.23 1.52 3.20
CA PRO A 279 -6.21 1.59 2.15
C PRO A 279 -5.56 0.23 1.92
N LEU A 280 -5.01 0.04 0.72
CA LEU A 280 -4.29 -1.20 0.38
C LEU A 280 -3.02 -1.33 1.20
N GLY A 281 -2.93 -2.44 1.92
CA GLY A 281 -1.72 -2.81 2.64
C GLY A 281 -0.68 -3.51 1.75
N GLU A 282 0.49 -3.76 2.33
CA GLU A 282 1.59 -4.43 1.63
C GLU A 282 1.20 -5.86 1.18
N ARG A 283 0.47 -6.58 2.05
CA ARG A 283 -0.01 -7.93 1.75
C ARG A 283 -0.92 -7.98 0.51
N GLU A 284 -1.89 -7.06 0.46
CA GLU A 284 -2.81 -6.95 -0.67
C GLU A 284 -2.06 -6.61 -1.95
N ARG A 285 -1.11 -5.67 -1.90
CA ARG A 285 -0.30 -5.26 -3.06
C ARG A 285 0.53 -6.43 -3.57
N ILE A 286 1.32 -7.07 -2.71
CA ILE A 286 2.17 -8.21 -3.10
C ILE A 286 1.32 -9.35 -3.67
N ALA A 287 0.17 -9.66 -3.05
CA ALA A 287 -0.73 -10.70 -3.53
C ALA A 287 -1.29 -10.38 -4.92
N CYS A 288 -1.78 -9.14 -5.12
CA CYS A 288 -2.32 -8.71 -6.40
C CYS A 288 -1.26 -8.65 -7.49
N ASP A 289 -0.08 -8.12 -7.22
CA ASP A 289 1.03 -8.06 -8.18
C ASP A 289 1.44 -9.45 -8.68
N ARG A 290 1.38 -10.46 -7.80
CA ARG A 290 1.67 -11.86 -8.16
C ARG A 290 0.56 -12.53 -8.96
N VAL A 291 -0.69 -12.22 -8.66
CA VAL A 291 -1.85 -12.89 -9.25
C VAL A 291 -2.34 -12.18 -10.52
N ALA A 292 -2.14 -10.87 -10.65
CA ALA A 292 -2.59 -10.09 -11.79
C ALA A 292 -2.14 -10.64 -13.16
N PRO A 293 -0.87 -11.09 -13.35
CA PRO A 293 -0.42 -11.68 -14.61
C PRO A 293 -1.14 -12.98 -14.99
N LEU A 294 -1.67 -13.71 -14.00
CA LEU A 294 -2.40 -14.97 -14.22
C LEU A 294 -3.87 -14.71 -14.58
N ILE A 295 -4.46 -13.64 -14.03
CA ILE A 295 -5.86 -13.25 -14.29
C ILE A 295 -6.01 -12.56 -15.65
N ALA A 296 -5.06 -11.73 -16.06
CA ALA A 296 -5.14 -10.92 -17.27
C ALA A 296 -5.45 -11.73 -18.53
N PRO A 297 -4.74 -12.85 -18.85
CA PRO A 297 -5.03 -13.67 -20.04
C PRO A 297 -6.43 -14.31 -20.01
N MET A 298 -6.88 -14.73 -18.83
CA MET A 298 -8.21 -15.32 -18.67
C MET A 298 -9.33 -14.31 -18.91
N LEU A 299 -9.09 -13.06 -18.50
CA LEU A 299 -10.01 -11.96 -18.75
C LEU A 299 -10.15 -11.70 -20.25
N ASP A 300 -9.06 -11.66 -21.00
CA ASP A 300 -9.06 -11.48 -22.44
C ASP A 300 -9.75 -12.64 -23.17
N ALA A 301 -9.48 -13.88 -22.78
CA ALA A 301 -10.15 -15.06 -23.31
C ALA A 301 -11.68 -15.00 -23.06
N ALA A 302 -12.10 -14.61 -21.85
CA ALA A 302 -13.52 -14.46 -21.53
C ALA A 302 -14.20 -13.34 -22.34
N ARG A 303 -13.48 -12.26 -22.66
CA ARG A 303 -13.96 -11.19 -23.56
C ARG A 303 -14.16 -11.73 -24.98
N CYS A 304 -13.16 -12.37 -25.56
CA CYS A 304 -13.24 -12.93 -26.89
C CYS A 304 -14.41 -13.91 -27.05
N ALA A 305 -14.62 -14.79 -26.06
CA ALA A 305 -15.74 -15.71 -26.08
C ALA A 305 -17.12 -15.03 -26.08
N ARG A 306 -17.28 -13.92 -25.33
CA ARG A 306 -18.53 -13.14 -25.31
C ARG A 306 -18.78 -12.38 -26.60
N PHE A 307 -17.76 -11.90 -27.30
CA PHE A 307 -17.89 -11.27 -28.60
C PHE A 307 -18.36 -12.29 -29.66
N GLN A 308 -17.75 -13.47 -29.73
CA GLN A 308 -18.14 -14.53 -30.64
C GLN A 308 -19.59 -14.99 -30.44
N GLN A 309 -20.09 -15.03 -29.20
CA GLN A 309 -21.49 -15.37 -28.91
C GLN A 309 -22.49 -14.29 -29.33
N ARG A 310 -22.10 -13.02 -29.40
CA ARG A 310 -22.94 -11.94 -29.91
C ARG A 310 -23.07 -11.97 -31.42
N ASP A 311 -21.98 -12.23 -32.14
CA ASP A 311 -21.98 -12.29 -33.60
C ASP A 311 -22.77 -13.50 -34.16
N HIS A 312 -22.93 -14.57 -33.37
CA HIS A 312 -23.76 -15.73 -33.77
C HIS A 312 -25.27 -15.57 -33.47
N ARG A 313 -25.68 -14.50 -32.82
CA ARG A 313 -27.10 -14.22 -32.51
C ARG A 313 -27.72 -13.05 -33.26
N GLY A 314 -26.94 -12.36 -34.11
CA GLY A 314 -27.38 -11.32 -35.03
C GLY A 314 -27.46 -11.83 -36.45
#